data_bf2910842eda9c55fd5eaf272cdcc487
#
_entry.id   bf2910842eda9c55fd5eaf272cdcc487
#
_cell.length_a   1.000
_cell.length_b   1.000
_cell.length_c   1.000
_cell.angle_alpha   90.00
_cell.angle_beta   90.00
_cell.angle_gamma   90.00
#
_symmetry.space_group_name_H-M   'P 1'
#
loop_
_entity.id
_entity.type
_entity.pdbx_description
1 polymer ?
#
loop_
_entity_poly.entity_id
_entity_poly.type
_entity_poly.pdbx_seq_one_letter_code
_entity_poly.pdbx_strand_id
1 'polypeptide(L)'
;MEKLRDTPSQTVGPFFAYGLTAVQYGYDYSSIADDLLIGPDVDSNRIVITGYVYDGQGKVVPDAMIEFLQADEAGTYRSVPLQKERDNFTGFGRLGTGTLPGSRFTFTTVKPGAIGNQAPHINVILFMRGSLLHVYTRIYFEDEKSNEKDPILNLVPQTRRNTLIAKRSPRTDITEYRFDIQMQGENETVFLDVKN
;
A
#
# COMPACT_ATOMS: atom_id res chain seq x y z
N MET A 1 -42.32 -12.46 8.27
CA MET A 1 -41.49 -11.44 7.58
C MET A 1 -40.46 -12.19 6.75
N GLU A 2 -40.46 -11.94 5.44
CA GLU A 2 -39.45 -12.52 4.57
C GLU A 2 -38.08 -11.92 4.91
N LYS A 3 -37.06 -12.76 5.13
CA LYS A 3 -35.71 -12.31 5.47
C LYS A 3 -35.14 -11.63 4.21
N LEU A 4 -34.86 -10.34 4.29
CA LEU A 4 -34.19 -9.62 3.21
C LEU A 4 -32.80 -10.24 2.97
N ARG A 5 -32.41 -10.32 1.68
CA ARG A 5 -31.06 -10.77 1.30
C ARG A 5 -30.10 -9.59 1.36
N ASP A 6 -28.86 -9.86 1.72
CA ASP A 6 -27.80 -8.88 1.66
C ASP A 6 -27.55 -8.43 0.22
N THR A 7 -27.24 -7.14 0.03
CA THR A 7 -26.82 -6.63 -1.27
C THR A 7 -25.51 -7.33 -1.69
N PRO A 8 -25.44 -7.87 -2.91
CA PRO A 8 -24.19 -8.45 -3.41
C PRO A 8 -23.04 -7.44 -3.40
N SER A 9 -21.80 -7.93 -3.25
CA SER A 9 -20.61 -7.11 -3.40
C SER A 9 -20.58 -6.45 -4.78
N GLN A 10 -20.21 -5.18 -4.81
CA GLN A 10 -20.14 -4.37 -6.01
C GLN A 10 -18.74 -3.75 -6.13
N THR A 11 -18.32 -3.51 -7.37
CA THR A 11 -17.08 -2.79 -7.63
C THR A 11 -17.20 -1.34 -7.19
N VAL A 12 -16.06 -0.75 -6.77
CA VAL A 12 -15.99 0.69 -6.54
C VAL A 12 -16.21 1.46 -7.83
N GLY A 13 -16.88 2.60 -7.73
CA GLY A 13 -17.11 3.50 -8.86
C GLY A 13 -15.92 4.43 -9.13
N PRO A 14 -15.92 5.19 -10.24
CA PRO A 14 -14.82 6.08 -10.61
C PRO A 14 -14.60 7.22 -9.61
N PHE A 15 -15.62 7.60 -8.85
CA PHE A 15 -15.52 8.68 -7.84
C PHE A 15 -15.11 8.20 -6.46
N PHE A 16 -14.85 6.91 -6.28
CA PHE A 16 -14.49 6.33 -4.98
C PHE A 16 -13.22 6.97 -4.40
N ALA A 17 -12.16 7.07 -5.19
CA ALA A 17 -10.91 7.69 -4.77
C ALA A 17 -11.10 9.20 -4.49
N TYR A 18 -11.90 9.92 -5.29
CA TYR A 18 -12.11 11.37 -5.11
C TYR A 18 -12.70 11.71 -3.73
N GLY A 19 -13.63 10.92 -3.22
CA GLY A 19 -14.24 11.14 -1.92
C GLY A 19 -13.31 10.84 -0.73
N LEU A 20 -12.32 9.97 -0.94
CA LEU A 20 -11.43 9.50 0.12
C LEU A 20 -10.03 10.13 0.08
N THR A 21 -9.63 10.71 -1.06
CA THR A 21 -8.38 11.43 -1.28
C THR A 21 -8.62 12.81 -1.91
N ALA A 22 -9.61 13.53 -1.37
CA ALA A 22 -10.16 14.76 -1.95
C ALA A 22 -9.09 15.83 -2.22
N VAL A 23 -8.19 16.06 -1.28
CA VAL A 23 -7.10 17.04 -1.42
C VAL A 23 -6.21 16.73 -2.62
N GLN A 24 -5.89 15.46 -2.86
CA GLN A 24 -5.09 15.00 -3.99
C GLN A 24 -5.72 15.40 -5.34
N TYR A 25 -7.05 15.43 -5.40
CA TYR A 25 -7.82 15.79 -6.60
C TYR A 25 -8.23 17.28 -6.64
N GLY A 26 -7.70 18.10 -5.75
CA GLY A 26 -7.96 19.54 -5.73
C GLY A 26 -9.31 19.95 -5.13
N TYR A 27 -9.95 19.07 -4.39
CA TYR A 27 -11.18 19.41 -3.66
C TYR A 27 -10.84 20.01 -2.30
N ASP A 28 -11.64 20.96 -1.85
CA ASP A 28 -11.48 21.64 -0.55
C ASP A 28 -12.14 20.84 0.59
N TYR A 29 -11.70 19.61 0.77
CA TYR A 29 -12.08 18.75 1.89
C TYR A 29 -10.83 18.18 2.54
N SER A 30 -10.81 18.13 3.87
CA SER A 30 -9.73 17.46 4.58
C SER A 30 -9.77 15.94 4.36
N SER A 31 -8.66 15.35 3.92
CA SER A 31 -8.48 13.90 3.90
C SER A 31 -8.01 13.43 5.28
N ILE A 32 -8.51 12.30 5.74
CA ILE A 32 -8.05 11.66 6.99
C ILE A 32 -6.66 11.04 6.85
N ALA A 33 -6.23 10.79 5.64
CA ALA A 33 -4.92 10.25 5.28
C ALA A 33 -4.51 10.74 3.89
N ASP A 34 -3.22 10.81 3.64
CA ASP A 34 -2.58 11.14 2.36
C ASP A 34 -1.37 10.22 2.09
N ASP A 35 -0.50 10.60 1.18
CA ASP A 35 0.71 9.87 0.81
C ASP A 35 1.89 10.06 1.77
N LEU A 36 1.74 10.92 2.80
CA LEU A 36 2.74 11.15 3.83
C LEU A 36 2.36 10.43 5.12
N LEU A 37 3.07 9.34 5.44
CA LEU A 37 2.88 8.61 6.68
C LEU A 37 3.73 9.17 7.83
N ILE A 38 4.56 10.18 7.54
CA ILE A 38 5.48 10.82 8.47
C ILE A 38 5.26 12.33 8.53
N GLY A 39 5.55 12.92 9.68
CA GLY A 39 5.57 14.37 9.86
C GLY A 39 6.82 15.03 9.24
N PRO A 40 6.83 16.37 9.18
CA PRO A 40 7.92 17.14 8.56
C PRO A 40 9.26 16.97 9.28
N ASP A 41 9.24 16.70 10.58
CA ASP A 41 10.43 16.65 11.44
C ASP A 41 11.13 15.27 11.44
N VAL A 42 10.64 14.30 10.68
CA VAL A 42 11.26 12.97 10.56
C VAL A 42 12.28 12.98 9.43
N ASP A 43 13.55 13.18 9.76
CA ASP A 43 14.65 13.20 8.78
C ASP A 43 15.42 11.86 8.69
N SER A 44 15.43 11.07 9.75
CA SER A 44 16.16 9.80 9.79
C SER A 44 15.35 8.67 9.17
N ASN A 45 16.02 7.83 8.37
CA ASN A 45 15.43 6.61 7.75
C ASN A 45 14.20 6.83 6.85
N ARG A 46 14.01 8.04 6.34
CA ARG A 46 12.96 8.34 5.36
C ARG A 46 13.15 7.51 4.10
N ILE A 47 12.08 6.85 3.67
CA ILE A 47 12.04 6.10 2.43
C ILE A 47 10.86 6.57 1.56
N VAL A 48 10.99 6.35 0.27
CA VAL A 48 9.91 6.57 -0.70
C VAL A 48 9.56 5.21 -1.32
N ILE A 49 8.27 4.89 -1.35
CA ILE A 49 7.73 3.73 -2.07
C ILE A 49 7.02 4.26 -3.31
N THR A 50 7.44 3.82 -4.48
CA THR A 50 6.82 4.24 -5.74
C THR A 50 6.50 3.02 -6.61
N GLY A 51 5.50 3.14 -7.49
CA GLY A 51 5.15 2.06 -8.40
C GLY A 51 3.91 2.38 -9.23
N TYR A 52 3.45 1.37 -9.93
CA TYR A 52 2.28 1.40 -10.78
C TYR A 52 1.35 0.24 -10.46
N VAL A 53 0.06 0.41 -10.73
CA VAL A 53 -0.91 -0.67 -10.77
C VAL A 53 -1.16 -1.00 -12.24
N TYR A 54 -0.99 -2.27 -12.63
CA TYR A 54 -1.23 -2.74 -13.98
C TYR A 54 -2.41 -3.71 -14.02
N ASP A 55 -3.23 -3.58 -15.05
CA ASP A 55 -4.31 -4.54 -15.34
C ASP A 55 -3.77 -5.82 -16.00
N GLY A 56 -4.67 -6.77 -16.32
CA GLY A 56 -4.32 -8.03 -16.98
C GLY A 56 -3.81 -7.90 -18.42
N GLN A 57 -3.86 -6.71 -19.00
CA GLN A 57 -3.29 -6.40 -20.33
C GLN A 57 -1.94 -5.66 -20.21
N GLY A 58 -1.45 -5.45 -18.99
CA GLY A 58 -0.23 -4.68 -18.72
C GLY A 58 -0.40 -3.16 -18.87
N LYS A 59 -1.64 -2.68 -18.91
CA LYS A 59 -1.94 -1.25 -18.97
C LYS A 59 -2.03 -0.67 -17.56
N VAL A 60 -1.47 0.53 -17.38
CA VAL A 60 -1.53 1.24 -16.10
C VAL A 60 -2.98 1.62 -15.76
N VAL A 61 -3.38 1.38 -14.51
CA VAL A 61 -4.70 1.71 -13.96
C VAL A 61 -4.66 3.10 -13.37
N PRO A 62 -5.41 4.08 -13.93
CA PRO A 62 -5.32 5.49 -13.51
C PRO A 62 -6.25 5.85 -12.35
N ASP A 63 -7.08 4.94 -11.89
CA ASP A 63 -8.14 5.19 -10.89
C ASP A 63 -8.19 4.13 -9.79
N ALA A 64 -7.08 3.48 -9.53
CA ALA A 64 -6.93 2.69 -8.32
C ALA A 64 -6.73 3.58 -7.10
N MET A 65 -7.20 3.14 -5.95
CA MET A 65 -6.89 3.72 -4.65
C MET A 65 -6.12 2.71 -3.82
N ILE A 66 -5.04 3.17 -3.21
CA ILE A 66 -4.12 2.33 -2.45
C ILE A 66 -4.06 2.84 -1.02
N GLU A 67 -4.14 1.92 -0.07
CA GLU A 67 -3.90 2.19 1.34
C GLU A 67 -2.66 1.43 1.81
N PHE A 68 -1.81 2.12 2.55
CA PHE A 68 -0.67 1.55 3.26
C PHE A 68 -0.96 1.53 4.75
N LEU A 69 -0.66 0.40 5.39
CA LEU A 69 -0.66 0.25 6.85
C LEU A 69 0.63 -0.43 7.28
N GLN A 70 1.40 0.24 8.13
CA GLN A 70 2.68 -0.27 8.60
C GLN A 70 2.94 0.05 10.07
N ALA A 71 3.87 -0.71 10.66
CA ALA A 71 4.47 -0.38 11.94
C ALA A 71 5.51 0.74 11.79
N ASP A 72 5.88 1.37 12.90
CA ASP A 72 7.02 2.27 12.97
C ASP A 72 8.36 1.51 12.87
N GLU A 73 9.49 2.23 12.97
CA GLU A 73 10.83 1.66 12.93
C GLU A 73 11.13 0.67 14.07
N ALA A 74 10.38 0.76 15.17
CA ALA A 74 10.48 -0.17 16.29
C ALA A 74 9.59 -1.41 16.15
N GLY A 75 8.83 -1.53 15.04
CA GLY A 75 7.92 -2.64 14.82
C GLY A 75 6.59 -2.52 15.56
N THR A 76 6.17 -1.30 15.91
CA THR A 76 4.95 -1.04 16.66
C THR A 76 3.91 -0.32 15.79
N TYR A 77 2.69 -0.86 15.73
CA TYR A 77 1.58 -0.17 15.09
C TYR A 77 1.07 0.97 15.96
N ARG A 78 0.75 2.08 15.33
CA ARG A 78 0.09 3.19 16.01
C ARG A 78 -1.40 2.90 16.21
N SER A 79 -1.92 3.29 17.36
CA SER A 79 -3.35 3.21 17.63
C SER A 79 -4.11 4.40 17.03
N VAL A 80 -5.34 4.17 16.59
CA VAL A 80 -6.25 5.24 16.17
C VAL A 80 -6.90 5.93 17.39
N PRO A 81 -7.29 7.24 17.31
CA PRO A 81 -7.36 8.03 16.08
C PRO A 81 -6.00 8.58 15.63
N LEU A 82 -5.80 8.59 14.34
CA LEU A 82 -4.60 9.18 13.71
C LEU A 82 -4.67 10.71 13.89
N GLN A 83 -3.79 11.25 14.72
CA GLN A 83 -3.66 12.70 14.91
C GLN A 83 -2.34 13.15 14.27
N LYS A 84 -2.38 13.47 12.99
CA LYS A 84 -1.21 13.85 12.19
C LYS A 84 -0.45 15.05 12.79
N GLU A 85 -1.15 15.95 13.46
CA GLU A 85 -0.57 17.16 14.07
C GLU A 85 0.25 16.87 15.34
N ARG A 86 0.10 15.69 15.94
CA ARG A 86 0.77 15.31 17.19
C ARG A 86 1.78 14.18 17.02
N ASP A 87 1.63 13.40 15.97
CA ASP A 87 2.46 12.21 15.76
C ASP A 87 3.33 12.40 14.51
N ASN A 88 4.64 12.36 14.69
CA ASN A 88 5.60 12.38 13.58
C ASN A 88 5.48 11.16 12.65
N PHE A 89 4.64 10.18 13.01
CA PHE A 89 4.38 8.98 12.23
C PHE A 89 2.93 8.54 12.42
N THR A 90 2.19 8.38 11.34
CA THR A 90 0.80 7.90 11.35
C THR A 90 0.68 6.40 11.13
N GLY A 91 1.58 5.81 10.37
CA GLY A 91 1.55 4.41 9.98
C GLY A 91 0.45 4.04 8.98
N PHE A 92 -0.39 5.01 8.58
CA PHE A 92 -1.46 4.83 7.61
C PHE A 92 -1.42 5.91 6.56
N GLY A 93 -1.42 5.51 5.29
CA GLY A 93 -1.47 6.41 4.14
C GLY A 93 -2.50 5.96 3.12
N ARG A 94 -2.99 6.91 2.32
CA ARG A 94 -3.97 6.66 1.26
C ARG A 94 -3.70 7.54 0.06
N LEU A 95 -3.72 6.96 -1.14
CA LEU A 95 -3.46 7.66 -2.40
C LEU A 95 -4.24 7.05 -3.55
N GLY A 96 -4.77 7.90 -4.43
CA GLY A 96 -5.25 7.49 -5.75
C GLY A 96 -4.15 7.54 -6.81
N THR A 97 -4.18 6.67 -7.81
CA THR A 97 -3.14 6.62 -8.87
C THR A 97 -3.28 7.69 -9.95
N GLY A 98 -4.38 8.44 -9.99
CA GLY A 98 -4.76 9.30 -11.13
C GLY A 98 -4.07 10.65 -11.24
N THR A 99 -3.35 11.13 -10.22
CA THR A 99 -2.91 12.53 -10.15
C THR A 99 -1.42 12.73 -10.46
N LEU A 100 -0.60 11.72 -10.32
CA LEU A 100 0.82 11.80 -10.64
C LEU A 100 1.11 11.41 -12.09
N PRO A 101 2.18 11.95 -12.70
CA PRO A 101 2.55 11.65 -14.08
C PRO A 101 2.67 10.14 -14.33
N GLY A 102 2.02 9.66 -15.41
CA GLY A 102 1.96 8.25 -15.77
C GLY A 102 1.08 7.40 -14.87
N SER A 103 0.27 8.01 -13.98
CA SER A 103 -0.59 7.31 -13.00
C SER A 103 0.19 6.44 -12.02
N ARG A 104 1.39 6.86 -11.65
CA ARG A 104 2.16 6.21 -10.58
C ARG A 104 1.58 6.56 -9.22
N PHE A 105 1.83 5.73 -8.24
CA PHE A 105 1.67 6.08 -6.84
C PHE A 105 3.04 6.37 -6.19
N THR A 106 3.03 7.19 -5.14
CA THR A 106 4.24 7.49 -4.36
C THR A 106 3.83 7.73 -2.91
N PHE A 107 4.43 7.00 -1.98
CA PHE A 107 4.26 7.20 -0.54
C PHE A 107 5.59 7.54 0.10
N THR A 108 5.58 8.48 1.04
CA THR A 108 6.75 8.82 1.86
C THR A 108 6.53 8.34 3.29
N THR A 109 7.48 7.55 3.80
CA THR A 109 7.39 6.94 5.11
C THR A 109 8.79 6.66 5.69
N VAL A 110 8.86 5.91 6.78
CA VAL A 110 10.07 5.28 7.30
C VAL A 110 10.09 3.79 6.97
N LYS A 111 11.26 3.18 6.89
CA LYS A 111 11.34 1.71 6.77
C LYS A 111 10.82 1.10 8.08
N PRO A 112 9.77 0.26 8.04
CA PRO A 112 9.22 -0.35 9.25
C PRO A 112 10.24 -1.27 9.92
N GLY A 113 10.10 -1.45 11.23
CA GLY A 113 10.77 -2.50 11.98
C GLY A 113 10.09 -3.86 11.83
N ALA A 114 10.76 -4.91 12.28
CA ALA A 114 10.20 -6.26 12.35
C ALA A 114 9.07 -6.33 13.38
N ILE A 115 8.03 -7.12 13.12
CA ILE A 115 6.88 -7.31 14.00
C ILE A 115 6.87 -8.76 14.50
N GLY A 116 7.30 -8.96 15.73
CA GLY A 116 7.47 -10.31 16.29
C GLY A 116 8.47 -11.12 15.45
N ASN A 117 8.02 -12.20 14.83
CA ASN A 117 8.83 -13.05 13.96
C ASN A 117 8.65 -12.72 12.45
N GLN A 118 7.93 -11.66 12.12
CA GLN A 118 7.74 -11.21 10.74
C GLN A 118 8.81 -10.17 10.36
N ALA A 119 9.30 -10.28 9.13
CA ALA A 119 10.22 -9.30 8.55
C ALA A 119 9.56 -7.92 8.41
N PRO A 120 10.33 -6.84 8.34
CA PRO A 120 9.82 -5.52 7.99
C PRO A 120 8.96 -5.55 6.73
N HIS A 121 7.72 -5.07 6.83
CA HIS A 121 6.78 -5.08 5.74
C HIS A 121 5.75 -3.94 5.83
N ILE A 122 5.15 -3.60 4.70
CA ILE A 122 4.01 -2.69 4.61
C ILE A 122 2.81 -3.50 4.12
N ASN A 123 1.69 -3.46 4.84
CA ASN A 123 0.43 -4.02 4.35
C ASN A 123 -0.20 -3.05 3.35
N VAL A 124 -0.70 -3.59 2.26
CA VAL A 124 -1.33 -2.83 1.18
C VAL A 124 -2.74 -3.31 0.96
N ILE A 125 -3.66 -2.37 0.87
CA ILE A 125 -5.05 -2.61 0.46
C ILE A 125 -5.26 -1.86 -0.85
N LEU A 126 -5.76 -2.55 -1.86
CA LEU A 126 -6.01 -1.99 -3.18
C LEU A 126 -7.49 -2.06 -3.53
N PHE A 127 -8.02 -0.92 -3.97
CA PHE A 127 -9.37 -0.76 -4.49
C PHE A 127 -9.28 -0.30 -5.95
N MET A 128 -9.99 -0.97 -6.86
CA MET A 128 -10.05 -0.55 -8.26
C MET A 128 -11.35 -0.98 -8.92
N ARG A 129 -11.73 -0.29 -9.98
CA ARG A 129 -12.86 -0.69 -10.81
C ARG A 129 -12.62 -2.06 -11.44
N GLY A 130 -13.67 -2.84 -11.58
CA GLY A 130 -13.63 -4.20 -12.13
C GLY A 130 -13.35 -5.27 -11.08
N SER A 131 -12.92 -4.90 -9.87
CA SER A 131 -12.78 -5.81 -8.74
C SER A 131 -14.00 -5.70 -7.83
N LEU A 132 -14.68 -6.82 -7.53
CA LEU A 132 -15.85 -6.84 -6.63
C LEU A 132 -15.46 -6.66 -5.16
N LEU A 133 -14.24 -7.01 -4.80
CA LEU A 133 -13.67 -6.88 -3.47
C LEU A 133 -12.32 -6.17 -3.59
N HIS A 134 -11.97 -5.42 -2.55
CA HIS A 134 -10.59 -4.97 -2.39
C HIS A 134 -9.66 -6.16 -2.16
N VAL A 135 -8.40 -6.00 -2.49
CA VAL A 135 -7.40 -7.05 -2.36
C VAL A 135 -6.31 -6.61 -1.40
N TYR A 136 -5.74 -7.59 -0.69
CA TYR A 136 -4.66 -7.38 0.27
C TYR A 136 -3.37 -7.94 -0.28
N THR A 137 -2.27 -7.19 -0.12
CA THR A 137 -0.93 -7.69 -0.38
C THR A 137 0.07 -7.10 0.61
N ARG A 138 1.34 -7.45 0.50
CA ARG A 138 2.42 -6.92 1.32
C ARG A 138 3.59 -6.49 0.47
N ILE A 139 4.27 -5.44 0.93
CA ILE A 139 5.56 -5.03 0.40
C ILE A 139 6.63 -5.45 1.39
N TYR A 140 7.56 -6.29 0.94
CA TYR A 140 8.81 -6.60 1.62
C TYR A 140 9.96 -5.87 0.91
N PHE A 141 11.11 -5.79 1.53
CA PHE A 141 12.25 -5.02 1.03
C PHE A 141 13.37 -5.96 0.57
N GLU A 142 13.95 -5.75 -0.62
CA GLU A 142 14.95 -6.67 -1.18
C GLU A 142 16.25 -6.73 -0.36
N ASP A 143 16.59 -5.65 0.36
CA ASP A 143 17.77 -5.55 1.21
C ASP A 143 17.54 -6.08 2.63
N GLU A 144 16.39 -6.73 2.89
CA GLU A 144 16.03 -7.23 4.21
C GLU A 144 16.27 -8.75 4.31
N LYS A 145 17.31 -9.13 5.05
CA LYS A 145 17.71 -10.53 5.22
C LYS A 145 16.69 -11.37 5.99
N SER A 146 15.92 -10.74 6.86
CA SER A 146 14.88 -11.42 7.65
C SER A 146 13.73 -11.97 6.81
N ASN A 147 13.60 -11.54 5.54
CA ASN A 147 12.63 -12.09 4.59
C ASN A 147 12.73 -13.62 4.46
N GLU A 148 13.92 -14.18 4.56
CA GLU A 148 14.14 -15.64 4.46
C GLU A 148 13.41 -16.43 5.57
N LYS A 149 13.17 -15.78 6.71
CA LYS A 149 12.56 -16.39 7.89
C LYS A 149 11.13 -15.91 8.13
N ASP A 150 10.60 -15.00 7.31
CA ASP A 150 9.25 -14.48 7.48
C ASP A 150 8.20 -15.57 7.29
N PRO A 151 7.33 -15.83 8.30
CA PRO A 151 6.37 -16.92 8.23
C PRO A 151 5.32 -16.75 7.15
N ILE A 152 4.91 -15.51 6.84
CA ILE A 152 3.89 -15.24 5.82
C ILE A 152 4.51 -15.32 4.42
N LEU A 153 5.67 -14.73 4.21
CA LEU A 153 6.37 -14.83 2.92
C LEU A 153 6.76 -16.28 2.60
N ASN A 154 7.02 -17.09 3.62
CA ASN A 154 7.33 -18.52 3.46
C ASN A 154 6.13 -19.39 3.05
N LEU A 155 4.89 -18.92 3.25
CA LEU A 155 3.70 -19.57 2.70
C LEU A 155 3.57 -19.38 1.18
N VAL A 156 4.22 -18.34 0.65
CA VAL A 156 4.19 -18.04 -0.79
C VAL A 156 5.19 -18.94 -1.52
N PRO A 157 4.80 -19.60 -2.64
CA PRO A 157 5.72 -20.37 -3.47
C PRO A 157 6.95 -19.53 -3.84
N GLN A 158 8.14 -20.12 -3.74
CA GLN A 158 9.40 -19.42 -3.93
C GLN A 158 9.46 -18.65 -5.27
N THR A 159 8.92 -19.24 -6.34
CA THR A 159 8.85 -18.62 -7.67
C THR A 159 7.97 -17.37 -7.75
N ARG A 160 7.09 -17.17 -6.77
CA ARG A 160 6.15 -16.04 -6.71
C ARG A 160 6.54 -14.98 -5.66
N ARG A 161 7.51 -15.25 -4.77
CA ARG A 161 7.90 -14.32 -3.69
C ARG A 161 8.43 -12.99 -4.19
N ASN A 162 9.07 -12.99 -5.37
CA ASN A 162 9.59 -11.78 -5.99
C ASN A 162 8.49 -10.74 -6.29
N THR A 163 7.24 -11.15 -6.45
CA THR A 163 6.10 -10.25 -6.67
C THR A 163 5.71 -9.45 -5.42
N LEU A 164 6.25 -9.81 -4.25
CA LEU A 164 6.06 -9.13 -2.98
C LEU A 164 7.28 -8.32 -2.55
N ILE A 165 8.37 -8.33 -3.32
CA ILE A 165 9.65 -7.70 -2.95
C ILE A 165 9.83 -6.39 -3.70
N ALA A 166 9.80 -5.28 -2.97
CA ALA A 166 10.14 -3.97 -3.50
C ALA A 166 11.64 -3.87 -3.79
N LYS A 167 11.97 -3.31 -4.95
CA LYS A 167 13.35 -3.16 -5.45
C LYS A 167 13.91 -1.81 -5.06
N ARG A 168 15.07 -1.82 -4.43
CA ARG A 168 15.76 -0.59 -4.04
C ARG A 168 16.31 0.12 -5.28
N SER A 169 15.96 1.40 -5.42
CA SER A 169 16.52 2.25 -6.46
C SER A 169 17.96 2.64 -6.13
N PRO A 170 18.86 2.75 -7.12
CA PRO A 170 20.25 3.17 -6.90
C PRO A 170 20.41 4.66 -6.58
N ARG A 171 19.35 5.43 -6.39
CA ARG A 171 19.42 6.86 -6.02
C ARG A 171 20.11 7.05 -4.67
N THR A 172 20.82 8.17 -4.53
CA THR A 172 21.72 8.44 -3.40
C THR A 172 21.17 9.43 -2.37
N ASP A 173 20.20 10.25 -2.75
CA ASP A 173 19.69 11.35 -1.93
C ASP A 173 18.59 10.90 -0.94
N ILE A 174 17.67 10.06 -1.39
CA ILE A 174 16.62 9.44 -0.56
C ILE A 174 16.52 7.96 -0.95
N THR A 175 16.40 7.08 0.03
CA THR A 175 16.17 5.66 -0.25
C THR A 175 14.80 5.46 -0.86
N GLU A 176 14.78 5.01 -2.12
CA GLU A 176 13.55 4.73 -2.86
C GLU A 176 13.44 3.23 -3.11
N TYR A 177 12.23 2.70 -2.96
CA TYR A 177 11.86 1.33 -3.32
C TYR A 177 10.77 1.36 -4.37
N ARG A 178 10.97 0.60 -5.44
CA ARG A 178 9.94 0.40 -6.47
C ARG A 178 9.16 -0.88 -6.21
N PHE A 179 7.84 -0.75 -6.23
CA PHE A 179 6.90 -1.86 -6.08
C PHE A 179 5.75 -1.71 -7.07
N ASP A 180 5.74 -2.50 -8.12
CA ASP A 180 4.65 -2.53 -9.10
C ASP A 180 3.63 -3.60 -8.72
N ILE A 181 2.35 -3.31 -8.87
CA ILE A 181 1.24 -4.23 -8.60
C ILE A 181 0.66 -4.71 -9.92
N GLN A 182 0.74 -6.01 -10.18
CA GLN A 182 0.14 -6.66 -11.33
C GLN A 182 -1.16 -7.35 -10.90
N MET A 183 -2.29 -6.92 -11.48
CA MET A 183 -3.59 -7.44 -11.07
C MET A 183 -3.89 -8.84 -11.61
N GLN A 184 -3.30 -9.20 -12.74
CA GLN A 184 -3.51 -10.48 -13.41
C GLN A 184 -2.30 -10.84 -14.30
N GLY A 185 -2.21 -12.10 -14.68
CA GLY A 185 -1.22 -12.59 -15.63
C GLY A 185 -0.08 -13.37 -14.97
N GLU A 186 0.95 -13.68 -15.76
CA GLU A 186 2.05 -14.53 -15.33
C GLU A 186 2.82 -13.98 -14.12
N ASN A 187 2.95 -12.65 -14.05
CA ASN A 187 3.61 -11.94 -12.96
C ASN A 187 2.62 -11.31 -11.97
N GLU A 188 1.40 -11.84 -11.88
CA GLU A 188 0.38 -11.37 -10.94
C GLU A 188 0.95 -11.25 -9.53
N THR A 189 0.73 -10.11 -8.89
CA THR A 189 1.10 -9.90 -7.49
C THR A 189 0.38 -10.93 -6.61
N VAL A 190 1.06 -11.51 -5.65
CA VAL A 190 0.42 -12.40 -4.69
C VAL A 190 -0.51 -11.59 -3.80
N PHE A 191 -1.79 -11.89 -3.86
CA PHE A 191 -2.78 -11.34 -2.96
C PHE A 191 -3.07 -12.33 -1.82
N LEU A 192 -3.20 -11.79 -0.62
CA LEU A 192 -3.38 -12.55 0.61
C LEU A 192 -4.88 -12.68 0.93
N ASP A 193 -5.32 -13.91 1.23
CA ASP A 193 -6.65 -14.10 1.80
C ASP A 193 -6.58 -13.90 3.31
N VAL A 194 -7.20 -12.83 3.81
CA VAL A 194 -7.24 -12.47 5.24
C VAL A 194 -8.54 -12.91 5.91
N LYS A 195 -9.27 -13.85 5.31
CA LYS A 195 -10.46 -14.43 5.94
C LYS A 195 -10.08 -15.22 7.19
N ASN A 196 -10.83 -14.98 8.23
CA ASN A 196 -10.78 -15.70 9.50
C ASN A 196 -11.23 -17.18 9.35
#